data_12c50e25f318bce9227df10727f950eb
#
_entry.id   12c50e25f318bce9227df10727f950eb
#
_cell.length_a   1.000
_cell.length_b   1.000
_cell.length_c   1.000
_cell.angle_alpha   90.00
_cell.angle_beta   90.00
_cell.angle_gamma   90.00
#
_symmetry.space_group_name_H-M   'P 1'
#
loop_
_entity.id
_entity.type
_entity.pdbx_description
1 polymer ?
#
loop_
_entity_poly.entity_id
_entity_poly.type
_entity_poly.pdbx_seq_one_letter_code
_entity_poly.pdbx_strand_id
1 'polypeptide(L)'
;YGGMGCLGTPVVRTDAAALWATGQTWWQIPPISRIELTGQLKEGVTGKDVIITLCGLYNNDEVLNHVLEFVGDGVGHLSIDERLTIANMTTEWGALAGVFPIDNIVIEWLNKRFHHINKRGLQSVKSDADSINGEHPRINKKNIERLVKSNLKADDDAFYFQEIKLDLSSVSPHISGPNHVKKMTSIFDADKQNITIHKAYLVSCVNSRVEDLKAAANIVENKKISPNVEFYIGAASNEVQEQSENDGDWQKLIDAGAIPIPPGCGPCIGLGIGLLGSNEIGISATNRNFKGRMGDPTAEAYLASPAIVAASAIEGKITSSQLYKSVAPDSSINQNGKPEASIDKVSILKGFPEEISGNIIFCHQDNLNTDGIYPGKYTYIDDFTNDQQAEVVMENYDPKFGNLVSKGDILIGGYNFGTGSSREQAATALKFRGIQVVIAGSFSQTYKRNAINNGFLVIEAPDLVNNMKNKFGDGKLSIKVGLNAVINFKNASINVNNKIYSIAPIGKAAQELILIEGLENWVKAIIK
;
A
#
# COMPACT_ATOMS: atom_id res chain seq x y z
N TYR A 1 10.32 -1.39 5.27
CA TYR A 1 11.47 -2.32 5.15
C TYR A 1 12.14 -2.22 3.78
N GLY A 2 11.41 -1.88 2.70
CA GLY A 2 11.96 -1.77 1.34
C GLY A 2 13.05 -0.73 1.17
N GLY A 3 13.01 0.38 1.92
CA GLY A 3 14.08 1.40 1.96
C GLY A 3 15.42 0.87 2.45
N MET A 4 15.45 -0.32 3.05
CA MET A 4 16.65 -1.01 3.55
C MET A 4 16.97 -2.30 2.77
N GLY A 5 16.48 -2.44 1.56
CA GLY A 5 16.74 -3.59 0.71
C GLY A 5 15.98 -4.87 1.07
N CYS A 6 14.94 -4.78 1.89
CA CYS A 6 14.08 -5.91 2.22
C CYS A 6 12.80 -5.86 1.38
N LEU A 7 12.37 -7.00 0.85
CA LEU A 7 11.06 -7.10 0.24
C LEU A 7 9.98 -7.06 1.33
N GLY A 8 9.40 -5.87 1.53
CA GLY A 8 8.28 -5.67 2.46
C GLY A 8 6.97 -5.65 1.68
N THR A 9 6.09 -6.59 1.95
CA THR A 9 4.80 -6.71 1.27
C THR A 9 3.65 -6.76 2.26
N PRO A 10 2.49 -6.19 1.93
CA PRO A 10 1.30 -6.37 2.75
C PRO A 10 0.87 -7.84 2.76
N VAL A 11 0.47 -8.32 3.92
CA VAL A 11 -0.11 -9.64 4.12
C VAL A 11 -1.48 -9.50 4.78
N VAL A 12 -2.33 -10.50 4.59
CA VAL A 12 -3.64 -10.54 5.26
C VAL A 12 -3.54 -11.32 6.58
N ARG A 13 -4.59 -11.28 7.39
CA ARG A 13 -4.58 -11.86 8.74
C ARG A 13 -4.27 -13.37 8.73
N THR A 14 -4.83 -14.12 7.81
CA THR A 14 -4.57 -15.56 7.64
C THR A 14 -3.13 -15.86 7.23
N ASP A 15 -2.49 -15.00 6.42
CA ASP A 15 -1.05 -15.13 6.12
C ASP A 15 -0.20 -14.92 7.37
N ALA A 16 -0.52 -13.88 8.18
CA ALA A 16 0.22 -13.61 9.39
C ALA A 16 0.15 -14.81 10.36
N ALA A 17 -1.03 -15.40 10.53
CA ALA A 17 -1.22 -16.60 11.34
C ALA A 17 -0.41 -17.79 10.80
N ALA A 18 -0.42 -18.01 9.48
CA ALA A 18 0.36 -19.07 8.84
C ALA A 18 1.87 -18.87 9.02
N LEU A 19 2.35 -17.63 8.86
CA LEU A 19 3.76 -17.27 9.08
C LEU A 19 4.19 -17.50 10.53
N TRP A 20 3.37 -17.16 11.52
CA TRP A 20 3.67 -17.42 12.91
C TRP A 20 3.67 -18.92 13.25
N ALA A 21 2.79 -19.69 12.65
CA ALA A 21 2.69 -21.12 12.90
C ALA A 21 3.76 -21.95 12.18
N THR A 22 4.15 -21.58 10.96
CA THR A 22 4.96 -22.42 10.07
C THR A 22 6.21 -21.76 9.50
N GLY A 23 6.33 -20.43 9.61
CA GLY A 23 7.37 -19.65 8.92
C GLY A 23 7.16 -19.53 7.41
N GLN A 24 6.01 -19.97 6.87
CA GLN A 24 5.76 -20.07 5.43
C GLN A 24 4.44 -19.42 5.03
N THR A 25 4.39 -18.90 3.80
CA THR A 25 3.17 -18.53 3.09
C THR A 25 3.42 -18.66 1.58
N TRP A 26 2.36 -18.67 0.81
CA TRP A 26 2.46 -18.69 -0.65
C TRP A 26 2.71 -17.29 -1.20
N TRP A 27 3.32 -17.22 -2.38
CA TRP A 27 3.60 -15.97 -3.06
C TRP A 27 3.35 -16.10 -4.56
N GLN A 28 2.63 -15.15 -5.15
CA GLN A 28 2.56 -14.98 -6.58
C GLN A 28 3.60 -13.94 -6.98
N ILE A 29 4.55 -14.29 -7.81
CA ILE A 29 5.57 -13.35 -8.32
C ILE A 29 4.85 -12.24 -9.09
N PRO A 30 4.95 -10.98 -8.61
CA PRO A 30 4.32 -9.84 -9.27
C PRO A 30 5.14 -9.38 -10.47
N PRO A 31 4.55 -8.57 -11.37
CA PRO A 31 5.37 -7.82 -12.33
C PRO A 31 6.30 -6.86 -11.59
N ILE A 32 7.51 -6.67 -12.13
CA ILE A 32 8.52 -5.78 -11.57
C ILE A 32 8.69 -4.57 -12.47
N SER A 33 8.66 -3.38 -11.87
CA SER A 33 8.96 -2.10 -12.53
C SER A 33 10.27 -1.53 -12.00
N ARG A 34 11.11 -1.06 -12.92
CA ARG A 34 12.36 -0.38 -12.59
C ARG A 34 12.09 1.12 -12.46
N ILE A 35 12.47 1.70 -11.32
CA ILE A 35 12.36 3.13 -11.04
C ILE A 35 13.78 3.70 -10.98
N GLU A 36 14.22 4.34 -12.05
CA GLU A 36 15.54 4.94 -12.13
C GLU A 36 15.49 6.39 -11.63
N LEU A 37 16.18 6.63 -10.52
CA LEU A 37 16.34 7.96 -9.93
C LEU A 37 17.73 8.49 -10.32
N THR A 38 17.78 9.68 -10.92
CA THR A 38 19.04 10.33 -11.32
C THR A 38 19.20 11.67 -10.62
N GLY A 39 20.42 12.19 -10.57
CA GLY A 39 20.71 13.48 -9.98
C GLY A 39 20.54 13.53 -8.46
N GLN A 40 20.30 14.71 -7.91
CA GLN A 40 20.25 14.95 -6.47
C GLN A 40 19.12 15.92 -6.13
N LEU A 41 18.45 15.70 -4.98
CA LEU A 41 17.43 16.60 -4.45
C LEU A 41 18.03 17.98 -4.14
N LYS A 42 17.28 19.02 -4.42
CA LYS A 42 17.60 20.39 -4.02
C LYS A 42 17.34 20.57 -2.53
N GLU A 43 17.98 21.58 -1.94
CA GLU A 43 17.74 21.95 -0.55
C GLU A 43 16.26 22.20 -0.26
N GLY A 44 15.75 21.64 0.82
CA GLY A 44 14.36 21.74 1.23
C GLY A 44 13.40 20.80 0.51
N VAL A 45 13.88 19.98 -0.43
CA VAL A 45 13.12 18.90 -1.09
C VAL A 45 13.49 17.57 -0.47
N THR A 46 12.53 16.70 -0.24
CA THR A 46 12.71 15.46 0.51
C THR A 46 12.17 14.24 -0.24
N GLY A 47 12.45 13.04 0.25
CA GLY A 47 11.85 11.79 -0.26
C GLY A 47 10.32 11.80 -0.26
N LYS A 48 9.69 12.62 0.61
CA LYS A 48 8.24 12.83 0.58
C LYS A 48 7.78 13.49 -0.72
N ASP A 49 8.50 14.51 -1.18
CA ASP A 49 8.18 15.21 -2.41
C ASP A 49 8.42 14.29 -3.63
N VAL A 50 9.42 13.41 -3.58
CA VAL A 50 9.69 12.40 -4.62
C VAL A 50 8.48 11.48 -4.78
N ILE A 51 8.00 10.88 -3.70
CA ILE A 51 6.89 9.91 -3.81
C ILE A 51 5.56 10.58 -4.15
N ILE A 52 5.29 11.78 -3.66
CA ILE A 52 4.11 12.56 -4.06
C ILE A 52 4.18 12.85 -5.57
N THR A 53 5.35 13.24 -6.08
CA THR A 53 5.58 13.49 -7.51
C THR A 53 5.30 12.25 -8.34
N LEU A 54 5.87 11.10 -7.98
CA LEU A 54 5.63 9.84 -8.68
C LEU A 54 4.15 9.44 -8.67
N CYS A 55 3.48 9.54 -7.50
CA CYS A 55 2.05 9.26 -7.38
C CYS A 55 1.17 10.18 -8.24
N GLY A 56 1.57 11.44 -8.40
CA GLY A 56 0.82 12.42 -9.18
C GLY A 56 1.05 12.31 -10.69
N LEU A 57 2.28 12.02 -11.12
CA LEU A 57 2.62 11.85 -12.54
C LEU A 57 2.03 10.57 -13.12
N TYR A 58 2.11 9.46 -12.38
CA TYR A 58 1.69 8.14 -12.82
C TYR A 58 0.51 7.66 -11.98
N ASN A 59 -0.66 8.27 -12.22
CA ASN A 59 -1.86 8.12 -11.40
C ASN A 59 -2.98 7.28 -12.02
N ASN A 60 -2.71 6.63 -13.18
CA ASN A 60 -3.65 5.77 -13.91
C ASN A 60 -3.36 4.27 -13.70
N ASP A 61 -2.94 3.90 -12.49
CA ASP A 61 -2.66 2.52 -12.10
C ASP A 61 -1.49 1.84 -12.83
N GLU A 62 -0.53 2.63 -13.37
CA GLU A 62 0.63 2.13 -14.12
C GLU A 62 1.47 1.13 -13.31
N VAL A 63 1.51 1.28 -11.99
CA VAL A 63 2.27 0.41 -11.08
C VAL A 63 1.39 -0.48 -10.20
N LEU A 64 0.11 -0.61 -10.54
CA LEU A 64 -0.83 -1.38 -9.72
C LEU A 64 -0.34 -2.83 -9.55
N ASN A 65 -0.15 -3.24 -8.29
CA ASN A 65 0.32 -4.57 -7.89
C ASN A 65 1.75 -4.94 -8.37
N HIS A 66 2.55 -3.98 -8.85
CA HIS A 66 3.96 -4.21 -9.18
C HIS A 66 4.85 -4.17 -7.93
N VAL A 67 5.99 -4.85 -7.96
CA VAL A 67 7.13 -4.52 -7.10
C VAL A 67 7.97 -3.47 -7.83
N LEU A 68 8.34 -2.41 -7.12
CA LEU A 68 9.13 -1.30 -7.65
C LEU A 68 10.57 -1.46 -7.17
N GLU A 69 11.51 -1.63 -8.09
CA GLU A 69 12.94 -1.65 -7.80
C GLU A 69 13.54 -0.27 -8.09
N PHE A 70 13.99 0.42 -7.03
CA PHE A 70 14.60 1.73 -7.12
C PHE A 70 16.09 1.60 -7.40
N VAL A 71 16.56 2.23 -8.47
CA VAL A 71 17.94 2.18 -8.96
C VAL A 71 18.40 3.56 -9.44
N GLY A 72 19.63 3.67 -9.91
CA GLY A 72 20.21 4.90 -10.43
C GLY A 72 21.15 5.59 -9.43
N ASP A 73 21.92 6.55 -9.93
CA ASP A 73 22.89 7.31 -9.13
C ASP A 73 22.21 8.19 -8.08
N GLY A 74 20.99 8.68 -8.35
CA GLY A 74 20.20 9.45 -7.41
C GLY A 74 19.88 8.72 -6.11
N VAL A 75 19.80 7.37 -6.14
CA VAL A 75 19.56 6.58 -4.92
C VAL A 75 20.67 6.79 -3.90
N GLY A 76 21.93 6.93 -4.34
CA GLY A 76 23.08 7.17 -3.48
C GLY A 76 23.04 8.52 -2.74
N HIS A 77 22.15 9.42 -3.07
CA HIS A 77 21.96 10.73 -2.43
C HIS A 77 20.77 10.77 -1.46
N LEU A 78 19.96 9.70 -1.40
CA LEU A 78 18.82 9.61 -0.48
C LEU A 78 19.24 8.99 0.85
N SER A 79 18.86 9.64 1.95
CA SER A 79 19.03 9.08 3.30
C SER A 79 18.18 7.84 3.52
N ILE A 80 18.42 7.07 4.58
CA ILE A 80 17.58 5.92 4.93
C ILE A 80 16.14 6.38 5.24
N ASP A 81 15.95 7.50 5.91
CA ASP A 81 14.62 8.01 6.25
C ASP A 81 13.83 8.41 4.99
N GLU A 82 14.48 9.01 4.00
CA GLU A 82 13.89 9.31 2.71
C GLU A 82 13.51 8.04 1.92
N ARG A 83 14.41 7.04 1.87
CA ARG A 83 14.13 5.74 1.22
C ARG A 83 12.97 5.02 1.89
N LEU A 84 12.89 5.04 3.23
CA LEU A 84 11.81 4.45 3.99
C LEU A 84 10.48 5.16 3.71
N THR A 85 10.49 6.47 3.55
CA THR A 85 9.32 7.27 3.17
C THR A 85 8.83 6.89 1.78
N ILE A 86 9.72 6.86 0.79
CA ILE A 86 9.39 6.49 -0.59
C ILE A 86 8.84 5.06 -0.62
N ALA A 87 9.57 4.09 -0.06
CA ALA A 87 9.17 2.69 -0.05
C ALA A 87 7.84 2.43 0.67
N ASN A 88 7.55 3.18 1.74
CA ASN A 88 6.27 3.07 2.45
C ASN A 88 5.10 3.50 1.55
N MET A 89 5.24 4.64 0.89
CA MET A 89 4.16 5.24 0.11
C MET A 89 3.98 4.63 -1.29
N THR A 90 4.80 3.66 -1.69
CA THR A 90 4.53 2.88 -2.91
C THR A 90 3.19 2.16 -2.83
N THR A 91 2.74 1.78 -1.63
CA THR A 91 1.41 1.20 -1.41
C THR A 91 0.29 2.18 -1.75
N GLU A 92 0.43 3.45 -1.40
CA GLU A 92 -0.53 4.51 -1.74
C GLU A 92 -0.52 4.82 -3.24
N TRP A 93 0.59 4.62 -3.90
CA TRP A 93 0.71 4.69 -5.36
C TRP A 93 -0.03 3.54 -6.06
N GLY A 94 -0.23 2.41 -5.39
CA GLY A 94 -0.90 1.21 -5.90
C GLY A 94 0.04 0.02 -6.09
N ALA A 95 1.32 0.20 -5.81
CA ALA A 95 2.30 -0.88 -5.90
C ALA A 95 2.19 -1.85 -4.70
N LEU A 96 2.68 -3.07 -4.90
CA LEU A 96 2.72 -4.10 -3.87
C LEU A 96 3.88 -3.88 -2.90
N ALA A 97 5.04 -3.45 -3.40
CA ALA A 97 6.22 -3.16 -2.60
C ALA A 97 7.16 -2.22 -3.36
N GLY A 98 8.01 -1.48 -2.62
CA GLY A 98 9.14 -0.74 -3.15
C GLY A 98 10.42 -1.23 -2.49
N VAL A 99 11.47 -1.47 -3.28
CA VAL A 99 12.75 -2.02 -2.80
C VAL A 99 13.90 -1.14 -3.27
N PHE A 100 14.75 -0.74 -2.34
CA PHE A 100 16.01 -0.04 -2.58
C PHE A 100 17.20 -1.00 -2.51
N PRO A 101 18.34 -0.69 -3.12
CA PRO A 101 19.52 -1.53 -3.01
C PRO A 101 20.10 -1.54 -1.60
N ILE A 102 20.81 -2.61 -1.25
CA ILE A 102 21.67 -2.67 -0.07
C ILE A 102 23.02 -2.10 -0.47
N ASP A 103 23.19 -0.81 -0.28
CA ASP A 103 24.41 -0.05 -0.60
C ASP A 103 25.15 0.40 0.68
N ASN A 104 26.18 1.21 0.51
CA ASN A 104 26.98 1.74 1.62
C ASN A 104 26.15 2.53 2.63
N ILE A 105 25.10 3.25 2.19
CA ILE A 105 24.22 4.03 3.08
C ILE A 105 23.48 3.09 4.03
N VAL A 106 22.94 1.97 3.51
CA VAL A 106 22.29 0.93 4.34
C VAL A 106 23.29 0.30 5.30
N ILE A 107 24.49 -0.04 4.82
CA ILE A 107 25.53 -0.67 5.64
C ILE A 107 26.00 0.26 6.77
N GLU A 108 26.21 1.54 6.47
CA GLU A 108 26.57 2.54 7.48
C GLU A 108 25.47 2.71 8.53
N TRP A 109 24.21 2.77 8.11
CA TRP A 109 23.06 2.86 9.01
C TRP A 109 22.98 1.62 9.92
N LEU A 110 23.15 0.40 9.37
CA LEU A 110 23.16 -0.84 10.13
C LEU A 110 24.31 -0.87 11.15
N ASN A 111 25.49 -0.39 10.79
CA ASN A 111 26.62 -0.29 11.73
C ASN A 111 26.34 0.71 12.86
N LYS A 112 25.80 1.91 12.54
CA LYS A 112 25.36 2.87 13.57
C LYS A 112 24.32 2.23 14.51
N ARG A 113 23.36 1.52 13.94
CA ARG A 113 22.30 0.82 14.71
C ARG A 113 22.87 -0.29 15.58
N PHE A 114 23.80 -1.08 15.07
CA PHE A 114 24.52 -2.11 15.83
C PHE A 114 25.25 -1.50 17.05
N HIS A 115 26.00 -0.42 16.86
CA HIS A 115 26.68 0.26 17.96
C HIS A 115 25.71 0.83 19.00
N HIS A 116 24.62 1.43 18.54
CA HIS A 116 23.58 1.96 19.42
C HIS A 116 22.94 0.86 20.29
N ILE A 117 22.56 -0.27 19.67
CA ILE A 117 21.97 -1.41 20.38
C ILE A 117 22.95 -1.98 21.40
N ASN A 118 24.21 -2.14 21.06
CA ASN A 118 25.24 -2.64 21.96
C ASN A 118 25.47 -1.70 23.16
N LYS A 119 25.46 -0.38 22.93
CA LYS A 119 25.62 0.62 24.00
C LYS A 119 24.42 0.61 24.95
N ARG A 120 23.20 0.52 24.41
CA ARG A 120 21.94 0.48 25.19
C ARG A 120 21.78 -0.84 25.94
N GLY A 121 22.25 -1.96 25.35
CA GLY A 121 22.01 -3.32 25.81
C GLY A 121 20.63 -3.87 25.37
N LEU A 122 20.45 -5.17 25.58
CA LEU A 122 19.22 -5.90 25.20
C LEU A 122 18.27 -6.14 26.40
N GLN A 123 18.37 -5.33 27.45
CA GLN A 123 17.64 -5.55 28.73
C GLN A 123 16.11 -5.60 28.57
N SER A 124 15.58 -4.96 27.52
CA SER A 124 14.15 -4.97 27.18
C SER A 124 13.73 -6.09 26.22
N VAL A 125 14.67 -6.82 25.67
CA VAL A 125 14.45 -7.94 24.74
C VAL A 125 14.74 -9.24 25.48
N LYS A 126 13.91 -9.52 26.49
CA LYS A 126 13.95 -10.83 27.15
C LYS A 126 13.44 -11.86 26.15
N SER A 127 14.09 -12.99 26.06
CA SER A 127 13.55 -14.21 25.46
C SER A 127 13.68 -14.42 23.95
N ASP A 128 14.40 -13.63 23.20
CA ASP A 128 14.82 -14.15 21.91
C ASP A 128 15.82 -15.28 22.15
N ALA A 129 15.42 -16.51 21.82
CA ALA A 129 16.29 -17.69 21.89
C ALA A 129 17.58 -17.48 21.10
N ASP A 130 17.58 -16.52 20.17
CA ASP A 130 18.71 -16.12 19.36
C ASP A 130 19.70 -15.17 20.08
N SER A 131 19.35 -14.61 21.24
CA SER A 131 20.24 -13.70 22.02
C SER A 131 21.13 -14.43 23.02
N ILE A 132 21.50 -15.67 22.75
CA ILE A 132 22.26 -16.56 23.62
C ILE A 132 23.59 -15.93 24.12
N ASN A 133 24.17 -15.03 23.33
CA ASN A 133 25.45 -14.39 23.65
C ASN A 133 25.33 -12.89 24.01
N GLY A 134 24.12 -12.39 24.28
CA GLY A 134 23.89 -10.97 24.56
C GLY A 134 23.98 -10.05 23.33
N GLU A 135 24.10 -10.60 22.15
CA GLU A 135 24.07 -9.86 20.88
C GLU A 135 22.66 -9.86 20.28
N HIS A 136 22.32 -8.80 19.54
CA HIS A 136 21.05 -8.75 18.81
C HIS A 136 21.03 -9.83 17.70
N PRO A 137 19.99 -10.67 17.59
CA PRO A 137 19.99 -11.85 16.72
C PRO A 137 20.14 -11.52 15.22
N ARG A 138 19.68 -10.37 14.78
CA ARG A 138 19.69 -9.96 13.37
C ARG A 138 20.68 -8.84 13.07
N ILE A 139 20.73 -7.80 13.91
CA ILE A 139 21.64 -6.65 13.73
C ILE A 139 22.90 -6.91 14.56
N ASN A 140 23.82 -7.68 13.99
CA ASN A 140 25.11 -8.03 14.57
C ASN A 140 26.20 -7.97 13.49
N LYS A 141 27.45 -7.90 13.92
CA LYS A 141 28.61 -7.75 13.02
C LYS A 141 28.66 -8.84 11.94
N LYS A 142 28.44 -10.09 12.31
CA LYS A 142 28.47 -11.24 11.40
C LYS A 142 27.42 -11.11 10.27
N ASN A 143 26.20 -10.70 10.59
CA ASN A 143 25.14 -10.54 9.61
C ASN A 143 25.38 -9.33 8.71
N ILE A 144 25.91 -8.22 9.24
CA ILE A 144 26.31 -7.05 8.43
C ILE A 144 27.43 -7.43 7.44
N GLU A 145 28.48 -8.12 7.90
CA GLU A 145 29.56 -8.61 7.03
C GLU A 145 29.03 -9.56 5.95
N ARG A 146 28.04 -10.40 6.28
CA ARG A 146 27.39 -11.28 5.29
C ARG A 146 26.63 -10.49 4.23
N LEU A 147 25.91 -9.43 4.60
CA LEU A 147 25.22 -8.55 3.65
C LEU A 147 26.20 -7.87 2.70
N VAL A 148 27.32 -7.34 3.21
CA VAL A 148 28.37 -6.73 2.38
C VAL A 148 28.91 -7.74 1.36
N LYS A 149 29.16 -8.99 1.80
CA LYS A 149 29.70 -10.05 0.92
C LYS A 149 28.68 -10.58 -0.10
N SER A 150 27.39 -10.51 0.20
CA SER A 150 26.34 -11.07 -0.67
C SER A 150 26.16 -10.29 -1.98
N ASN A 151 26.52 -9.01 -2.01
CA ASN A 151 26.40 -8.12 -3.18
C ASN A 151 25.09 -8.34 -3.94
N LEU A 152 23.98 -8.27 -3.19
CA LEU A 152 22.63 -8.52 -3.73
C LEU A 152 22.29 -7.44 -4.77
N LYS A 153 22.15 -7.85 -6.01
CA LYS A 153 21.68 -7.02 -7.14
C LYS A 153 20.80 -7.84 -8.06
N ALA A 154 20.03 -7.17 -8.90
CA ALA A 154 19.32 -7.85 -9.98
C ALA A 154 20.30 -8.52 -10.95
N ASP A 155 19.87 -9.58 -11.62
CA ASP A 155 20.60 -10.20 -12.70
C ASP A 155 20.73 -9.22 -13.88
N ASP A 156 21.82 -9.34 -14.66
CA ASP A 156 22.10 -8.38 -15.74
C ASP A 156 21.05 -8.47 -16.87
N ASP A 157 20.36 -9.60 -17.00
CA ASP A 157 19.26 -9.87 -17.93
C ASP A 157 17.86 -9.86 -17.27
N ALA A 158 17.75 -9.27 -16.08
CA ALA A 158 16.47 -9.16 -15.37
C ALA A 158 15.43 -8.45 -16.22
N PHE A 159 14.25 -9.08 -16.35
CA PHE A 159 13.14 -8.50 -17.09
C PHE A 159 12.33 -7.54 -16.21
N TYR A 160 12.13 -6.31 -16.71
CA TYR A 160 11.23 -5.33 -16.11
C TYR A 160 10.03 -5.10 -17.03
N PHE A 161 8.83 -5.17 -16.45
CA PHE A 161 7.59 -4.91 -17.17
C PHE A 161 7.53 -3.49 -17.72
N GLN A 162 8.08 -2.55 -16.97
CA GLN A 162 8.23 -1.15 -17.38
C GLN A 162 9.39 -0.49 -16.63
N GLU A 163 9.84 0.62 -17.17
CA GLU A 163 10.86 1.48 -16.60
C GLU A 163 10.33 2.91 -16.48
N ILE A 164 10.46 3.49 -15.29
CA ILE A 164 10.14 4.89 -14.99
C ILE A 164 11.46 5.57 -14.63
N LYS A 165 11.73 6.72 -15.23
CA LYS A 165 12.88 7.57 -14.89
C LYS A 165 12.40 8.87 -14.27
N LEU A 166 13.12 9.36 -13.26
CA LEU A 166 12.88 10.65 -12.61
C LEU A 166 14.22 11.31 -12.26
N ASP A 167 14.42 12.53 -12.76
CA ASP A 167 15.53 13.38 -12.32
C ASP A 167 15.16 14.07 -10.99
N LEU A 168 15.82 13.70 -9.91
CA LEU A 168 15.63 14.25 -8.57
C LEU A 168 15.86 15.77 -8.52
N SER A 169 16.76 16.29 -9.37
CA SER A 169 17.05 17.72 -9.44
C SER A 169 15.88 18.55 -10.00
N SER A 170 14.96 17.91 -10.70
CA SER A 170 13.76 18.51 -11.26
C SER A 170 12.57 18.51 -10.28
N VAL A 171 12.64 17.73 -9.19
CA VAL A 171 11.58 17.65 -8.18
C VAL A 171 11.54 18.95 -7.38
N SER A 172 10.34 19.46 -7.15
CA SER A 172 10.03 20.58 -6.25
C SER A 172 9.00 20.15 -5.23
N PRO A 173 8.83 20.86 -4.11
CA PRO A 173 7.83 20.50 -3.13
C PRO A 173 6.42 20.53 -3.70
N HIS A 174 5.67 19.49 -3.38
CA HIS A 174 4.29 19.30 -3.77
C HIS A 174 3.42 18.97 -2.56
N ILE A 175 2.14 19.31 -2.65
CA ILE A 175 1.12 18.79 -1.76
C ILE A 175 0.29 17.73 -2.50
N SER A 176 -0.31 16.84 -1.73
CA SER A 176 -1.24 15.85 -2.24
C SER A 176 -2.60 15.99 -1.55
N GLY A 177 -3.67 16.13 -2.32
CA GLY A 177 -5.01 16.28 -1.75
C GLY A 177 -5.90 17.30 -2.47
N PRO A 178 -7.10 17.60 -1.88
CA PRO A 178 -7.59 17.02 -0.62
C PRO A 178 -8.05 15.56 -0.77
N ASN A 179 -7.93 14.81 0.31
CA ASN A 179 -8.49 13.47 0.49
C ASN A 179 -8.11 12.41 -0.56
N HIS A 180 -7.03 12.63 -1.31
CA HIS A 180 -6.56 11.73 -2.35
C HIS A 180 -5.05 11.84 -2.57
N VAL A 181 -4.31 10.75 -2.38
CA VAL A 181 -2.84 10.74 -2.44
C VAL A 181 -2.31 11.06 -3.85
N LYS A 182 -2.99 10.62 -4.90
CA LYS A 182 -2.58 10.80 -6.31
C LYS A 182 -2.93 12.19 -6.89
N LYS A 183 -3.60 13.07 -6.11
CA LYS A 183 -3.94 14.43 -6.55
C LYS A 183 -2.82 15.39 -6.13
N MET A 184 -1.86 15.57 -7.01
CA MET A 184 -0.68 16.40 -6.79
C MET A 184 -0.92 17.86 -7.20
N THR A 185 -0.42 18.80 -6.40
CA THR A 185 -0.37 20.24 -6.72
C THR A 185 0.99 20.79 -6.29
N SER A 186 1.67 21.59 -7.12
CA SER A 186 2.91 22.24 -6.71
C SER A 186 2.66 23.18 -5.52
N ILE A 187 3.63 23.29 -4.61
CA ILE A 187 3.47 24.21 -3.47
C ILE A 187 3.32 25.65 -3.94
N PHE A 188 3.94 26.02 -5.07
CA PHE A 188 3.82 27.33 -5.69
C PHE A 188 2.37 27.64 -6.13
N ASP A 189 1.65 26.67 -6.68
CA ASP A 189 0.26 26.85 -7.11
C ASP A 189 -0.72 26.67 -5.93
N ALA A 190 -0.38 25.85 -4.96
CA ALA A 190 -1.17 25.69 -3.73
C ALA A 190 -1.17 26.96 -2.89
N ASP A 191 -0.03 27.64 -2.76
CA ASP A 191 0.07 28.90 -2.01
C ASP A 191 -0.85 30.01 -2.58
N LYS A 192 -0.99 30.07 -3.91
CA LYS A 192 -1.91 31.03 -4.58
C LYS A 192 -3.38 30.77 -4.26
N GLN A 193 -3.74 29.56 -3.90
CA GLN A 193 -5.12 29.21 -3.55
C GLN A 193 -5.52 29.70 -2.16
N ASN A 194 -4.57 30.17 -1.32
CA ASN A 194 -4.78 30.65 0.04
C ASN A 194 -5.63 29.68 0.89
N ILE A 195 -5.35 28.39 0.82
CA ILE A 195 -6.08 27.36 1.57
C ILE A 195 -5.74 27.52 3.06
N THR A 196 -6.67 28.05 3.84
CA THR A 196 -6.54 28.18 5.30
C THR A 196 -6.63 26.81 5.96
N ILE A 197 -5.78 26.54 6.94
CA ILE A 197 -5.76 25.28 7.69
C ILE A 197 -6.18 25.48 9.14
N HIS A 198 -6.78 24.47 9.74
CA HIS A 198 -7.16 24.41 11.14
C HIS A 198 -6.19 23.57 11.96
N LYS A 199 -5.64 22.50 11.33
CA LYS A 199 -4.73 21.58 12.01
C LYS A 199 -3.54 21.23 11.12
N ALA A 200 -2.39 21.05 11.75
CA ALA A 200 -1.17 20.57 11.13
C ALA A 200 -0.65 19.35 11.90
N TYR A 201 -0.04 18.37 11.20
CA TYR A 201 0.40 17.13 11.82
C TYR A 201 1.79 16.73 11.37
N LEU A 202 2.69 16.63 12.34
CA LEU A 202 4.00 15.99 12.18
C LEU A 202 4.01 14.73 13.05
N VAL A 203 3.39 13.68 12.55
CA VAL A 203 3.14 12.43 13.26
C VAL A 203 3.32 11.25 12.31
N SER A 204 3.44 10.06 12.82
CA SER A 204 3.55 8.77 12.11
C SER A 204 4.97 8.23 11.95
N CYS A 205 5.04 6.92 11.67
CA CYS A 205 6.31 6.22 11.40
C CYS A 205 6.96 6.58 10.06
N VAL A 206 6.26 7.30 9.16
CA VAL A 206 6.74 7.65 7.82
C VAL A 206 7.58 8.92 7.85
N ASN A 207 6.98 10.02 8.29
CA ASN A 207 7.64 11.34 8.33
C ASN A 207 7.49 12.00 9.70
N SER A 208 7.99 11.35 10.74
CA SER A 208 8.21 11.91 12.07
C SER A 208 9.43 11.27 12.71
N ARG A 209 10.46 11.05 11.89
CA ARG A 209 11.77 10.54 12.29
C ARG A 209 12.68 11.70 12.65
N VAL A 210 13.91 11.40 13.02
CA VAL A 210 14.86 12.43 13.48
C VAL A 210 15.07 13.52 12.44
N GLU A 211 15.31 13.14 11.17
CA GLU A 211 15.52 14.10 10.07
C GLU A 211 14.26 14.94 9.80
N ASP A 212 13.08 14.36 9.89
CA ASP A 212 11.79 15.04 9.70
C ASP A 212 11.51 16.06 10.79
N LEU A 213 11.72 15.67 12.06
CA LEU A 213 11.58 16.55 13.23
C LEU A 213 12.55 17.71 13.14
N LYS A 214 13.81 17.45 12.77
CA LYS A 214 14.83 18.48 12.56
C LYS A 214 14.46 19.44 11.43
N ALA A 215 13.97 18.93 10.29
CA ALA A 215 13.54 19.77 9.18
C ALA A 215 12.41 20.72 9.59
N ALA A 216 11.41 20.23 10.32
CA ALA A 216 10.33 21.06 10.85
C ALA A 216 10.83 22.05 11.94
N ALA A 217 11.70 21.62 12.85
CA ALA A 217 12.29 22.44 13.90
C ALA A 217 13.06 23.64 13.34
N ASN A 218 13.82 23.44 12.27
CA ASN A 218 14.53 24.53 11.59
C ASN A 218 13.57 25.59 10.99
N ILE A 219 12.39 25.18 10.58
CA ILE A 219 11.37 26.09 10.02
C ILE A 219 10.69 26.94 11.12
N VAL A 220 10.41 26.33 12.27
CA VAL A 220 9.70 27.00 13.38
C VAL A 220 10.63 27.75 14.32
N GLU A 221 11.93 27.62 14.19
CA GLU A 221 12.91 28.25 15.07
C GLU A 221 12.70 29.77 15.13
N ASN A 222 12.57 30.31 16.36
CA ASN A 222 12.26 31.71 16.64
C ASN A 222 10.93 32.24 16.06
N LYS A 223 10.00 31.33 15.73
CA LYS A 223 8.66 31.69 15.25
C LYS A 223 7.57 31.07 16.15
N LYS A 224 6.34 31.47 15.93
CA LYS A 224 5.18 30.93 16.64
C LYS A 224 4.19 30.33 15.64
N ILE A 225 3.56 29.29 16.07
CA ILE A 225 2.43 28.69 15.34
C ILE A 225 1.28 29.70 15.32
N SER A 226 0.59 29.80 14.19
CA SER A 226 -0.60 30.64 14.04
C SER A 226 -1.62 30.34 15.15
N PRO A 227 -2.20 31.34 15.81
CA PRO A 227 -3.16 31.13 16.90
C PRO A 227 -4.43 30.39 16.47
N ASN A 228 -4.69 30.30 15.18
CA ASN A 228 -5.83 29.59 14.60
C ASN A 228 -5.50 28.15 14.17
N VAL A 229 -4.29 27.66 14.44
CA VAL A 229 -3.83 26.32 14.01
C VAL A 229 -3.40 25.50 15.22
N GLU A 230 -3.93 24.30 15.33
CA GLU A 230 -3.40 23.30 16.26
C GLU A 230 -2.34 22.47 15.52
N PHE A 231 -1.07 22.59 15.96
CA PHE A 231 0.03 21.81 15.38
C PHE A 231 0.40 20.64 16.27
N TYR A 232 0.00 19.43 15.89
CA TYR A 232 0.29 18.21 16.62
C TYR A 232 1.60 17.57 16.17
N ILE A 233 2.47 17.23 17.16
CA ILE A 233 3.72 16.52 16.92
C ILE A 233 3.78 15.23 17.72
N GLY A 234 4.23 14.15 17.08
CA GLY A 234 4.41 12.85 17.71
C GLY A 234 5.51 12.06 17.00
N ALA A 235 6.59 11.75 17.70
CA ALA A 235 7.72 11.05 17.14
C ALA A 235 7.35 9.64 16.65
N ALA A 236 8.10 9.10 15.69
CA ALA A 236 7.89 7.76 15.17
C ALA A 236 8.08 6.65 16.23
N SER A 237 8.90 6.91 17.25
CA SER A 237 9.14 6.03 18.39
C SER A 237 9.71 6.81 19.58
N ASN A 238 9.71 6.21 20.78
CA ASN A 238 10.34 6.80 21.96
C ASN A 238 11.82 7.14 21.73
N GLU A 239 12.55 6.27 21.05
CA GLU A 239 13.97 6.46 20.75
C GLU A 239 14.20 7.66 19.82
N VAL A 240 13.33 7.88 18.84
CA VAL A 240 13.35 9.05 17.97
C VAL A 240 13.05 10.33 18.76
N GLN A 241 12.11 10.27 19.68
CA GLN A 241 11.80 11.40 20.56
C GLN A 241 12.98 11.78 21.43
N GLU A 242 13.57 10.80 22.15
CA GLU A 242 14.75 11.00 22.98
C GLU A 242 15.92 11.62 22.21
N GLN A 243 16.15 11.16 20.98
CA GLN A 243 17.18 11.74 20.14
C GLN A 243 16.86 13.19 19.75
N SER A 244 15.64 13.48 19.32
CA SER A 244 15.21 14.84 18.96
C SER A 244 15.25 15.79 20.17
N GLU A 245 14.94 15.31 21.39
CA GLU A 245 15.09 16.06 22.63
C GLU A 245 16.56 16.37 22.93
N ASN A 246 17.44 15.38 22.79
CA ASN A 246 18.87 15.54 22.99
C ASN A 246 19.52 16.51 21.97
N ASP A 247 19.02 16.51 20.74
CA ASP A 247 19.48 17.40 19.67
C ASP A 247 18.89 18.82 19.81
N GLY A 248 17.89 19.02 20.71
CA GLY A 248 17.20 20.29 20.94
C GLY A 248 16.08 20.60 19.95
N ASP A 249 15.88 19.77 18.94
CA ASP A 249 14.89 20.01 17.88
C ASP A 249 13.45 19.86 18.40
N TRP A 250 13.22 18.89 19.30
CA TRP A 250 11.91 18.74 19.96
C TRP A 250 11.51 19.98 20.75
N GLN A 251 12.46 20.57 21.49
CA GLN A 251 12.20 21.76 22.30
C GLN A 251 11.84 22.98 21.42
N LYS A 252 12.51 23.14 20.26
CA LYS A 252 12.17 24.22 19.31
C LYS A 252 10.71 24.11 18.83
N LEU A 253 10.24 22.89 18.56
CA LEU A 253 8.85 22.66 18.16
C LEU A 253 7.86 23.01 19.29
N ILE A 254 8.16 22.60 20.53
CA ILE A 254 7.36 22.95 21.72
C ILE A 254 7.35 24.46 21.95
N ASP A 255 8.51 25.11 21.90
CA ASP A 255 8.63 26.56 22.09
C ASP A 255 7.86 27.34 21.03
N ALA A 256 7.74 26.82 19.82
CA ALA A 256 6.92 27.41 18.77
C ALA A 256 5.41 27.30 19.05
N GLY A 257 4.99 26.40 19.93
CA GLY A 257 3.59 26.18 20.29
C GLY A 257 3.00 24.88 19.72
N ALA A 258 3.86 23.91 19.32
CA ALA A 258 3.37 22.59 18.91
C ALA A 258 2.84 21.79 20.10
N ILE A 259 1.83 20.98 19.87
CA ILE A 259 1.13 20.16 20.85
C ILE A 259 1.69 18.73 20.79
N PRO A 260 2.46 18.27 21.79
CA PRO A 260 3.02 16.94 21.79
C PRO A 260 1.96 15.87 22.04
N ILE A 261 2.06 14.77 21.30
CA ILE A 261 1.28 13.55 21.55
C ILE A 261 2.24 12.37 21.73
N PRO A 262 1.79 11.28 22.37
CA PRO A 262 2.64 10.09 22.53
C PRO A 262 3.18 9.58 21.18
N PRO A 263 4.43 9.06 21.15
CA PRO A 263 4.99 8.45 19.97
C PRO A 263 4.10 7.34 19.39
N GLY A 264 3.96 7.34 18.07
CA GLY A 264 3.16 6.33 17.38
C GLY A 264 2.27 6.87 16.28
N CYS A 265 1.17 6.17 15.99
CA CYS A 265 0.31 6.48 14.85
C CYS A 265 -0.68 7.63 15.13
N GLY A 266 -1.37 7.65 16.27
CA GLY A 266 -2.32 8.69 16.65
C GLY A 266 -3.29 9.10 15.52
N PRO A 267 -3.40 10.41 15.20
CA PRO A 267 -4.28 10.92 14.15
C PRO A 267 -4.04 10.32 12.76
N CYS A 268 -2.84 9.82 12.46
CA CYS A 268 -2.52 9.16 11.19
C CYS A 268 -3.46 7.97 10.87
N ILE A 269 -4.00 7.31 11.89
CA ILE A 269 -4.97 6.20 11.75
C ILE A 269 -6.35 6.53 12.32
N GLY A 270 -6.63 7.80 12.57
CA GLY A 270 -7.91 8.24 13.10
C GLY A 270 -8.14 7.91 14.57
N LEU A 271 -7.06 7.85 15.37
CA LEU A 271 -7.13 7.54 16.81
C LEU A 271 -6.51 8.65 17.66
N GLY A 272 -6.94 8.72 18.91
CA GLY A 272 -6.39 9.65 19.90
C GLY A 272 -6.97 11.05 19.81
N ILE A 273 -6.16 12.03 20.22
CA ILE A 273 -6.53 13.46 20.24
C ILE A 273 -6.14 14.15 18.94
N GLY A 274 -6.73 15.30 18.67
CA GLY A 274 -6.37 16.14 17.53
C GLY A 274 -6.96 15.68 16.20
N LEU A 275 -8.01 14.85 16.19
CA LEU A 275 -8.69 14.46 14.95
C LEU A 275 -9.33 15.67 14.27
N LEU A 276 -9.39 15.65 12.93
CA LEU A 276 -10.10 16.65 12.16
C LEU A 276 -11.60 16.61 12.47
N GLY A 277 -12.16 17.77 12.83
CA GLY A 277 -13.59 17.97 13.00
C GLY A 277 -14.33 18.19 11.67
N SER A 278 -15.65 18.40 11.75
CA SER A 278 -16.48 18.64 10.58
C SER A 278 -16.06 19.89 9.80
N ASN A 279 -15.83 19.74 8.50
CA ASN A 279 -15.39 20.78 7.57
C ASN A 279 -14.03 21.43 7.92
N GLU A 280 -13.25 20.85 8.82
CA GLU A 280 -11.88 21.30 9.06
C GLU A 280 -10.95 20.93 7.92
N ILE A 281 -9.93 21.75 7.71
CA ILE A 281 -8.86 21.51 6.74
C ILE A 281 -7.57 21.25 7.51
N GLY A 282 -6.90 20.13 7.20
CA GLY A 282 -5.64 19.75 7.81
C GLY A 282 -4.54 19.48 6.80
N ILE A 283 -3.28 19.76 7.20
CA ILE A 283 -2.08 19.39 6.46
C ILE A 283 -1.22 18.44 7.28
N SER A 284 -0.64 17.43 6.66
CA SER A 284 -0.02 16.33 7.40
C SER A 284 1.22 15.79 6.69
N ALA A 285 2.23 15.40 7.45
CA ALA A 285 3.37 14.62 6.96
C ALA A 285 3.11 13.10 6.93
N THR A 286 1.90 12.64 7.26
CA THR A 286 1.53 11.22 7.21
C THR A 286 1.51 10.67 5.78
N ASN A 287 1.28 9.36 5.61
CA ASN A 287 1.27 8.74 4.29
C ASN A 287 -0.11 8.67 3.63
N ARG A 288 -1.21 8.90 4.36
CA ARG A 288 -2.58 8.71 3.87
C ARG A 288 -3.48 9.87 4.28
N ASN A 289 -4.27 10.33 3.32
CA ASN A 289 -5.26 11.40 3.52
C ASN A 289 -6.64 11.02 2.96
N PHE A 290 -6.98 9.74 2.92
CA PHE A 290 -8.29 9.31 2.43
C PHE A 290 -9.41 9.92 3.28
N LYS A 291 -10.55 10.16 2.65
CA LYS A 291 -11.74 10.73 3.27
C LYS A 291 -12.10 10.00 4.59
N GLY A 292 -12.23 10.73 5.67
CA GLY A 292 -12.50 10.20 7.01
C GLY A 292 -11.31 9.51 7.70
N ARG A 293 -10.12 9.48 7.07
CA ARG A 293 -8.95 8.80 7.65
C ARG A 293 -8.42 9.46 8.91
N MET A 294 -8.43 10.79 8.96
CA MET A 294 -7.86 11.56 10.06
C MET A 294 -8.93 12.22 10.95
N GLY A 295 -10.19 11.82 10.83
CA GLY A 295 -11.31 12.39 11.59
C GLY A 295 -12.62 12.37 10.85
N ASP A 296 -13.35 13.48 10.86
CA ASP A 296 -14.67 13.60 10.25
C ASP A 296 -14.61 13.40 8.71
N PRO A 297 -15.56 12.67 8.13
CA PRO A 297 -15.62 12.46 6.67
C PRO A 297 -15.84 13.73 5.84
N THR A 298 -16.30 14.83 6.43
CA THR A 298 -16.47 16.12 5.74
C THR A 298 -15.19 16.97 5.74
N ALA A 299 -14.18 16.56 6.53
CA ALA A 299 -12.90 17.26 6.60
C ALA A 299 -12.06 17.04 5.33
N GLU A 300 -11.20 18.02 5.06
CA GLU A 300 -10.24 17.96 3.96
C GLU A 300 -8.81 17.76 4.51
N ALA A 301 -8.17 16.68 4.10
CA ALA A 301 -6.81 16.37 4.51
C ALA A 301 -5.84 16.45 3.33
N TYR A 302 -4.72 17.17 3.54
CA TYR A 302 -3.62 17.30 2.60
C TYR A 302 -2.35 16.62 3.13
N LEU A 303 -1.52 16.12 2.23
CA LEU A 303 -0.18 15.59 2.56
C LEU A 303 0.90 16.54 2.03
N ALA A 304 1.96 16.70 2.82
CA ALA A 304 3.15 17.45 2.42
C ALA A 304 4.39 16.97 3.17
N SER A 305 5.57 17.46 2.78
CA SER A 305 6.81 17.25 3.52
C SER A 305 6.79 17.96 4.89
N PRO A 306 7.58 17.50 5.88
CA PRO A 306 7.63 18.06 7.23
C PRO A 306 7.86 19.57 7.26
N ALA A 307 8.76 20.09 6.43
CA ALA A 307 9.06 21.51 6.32
C ALA A 307 7.85 22.33 5.82
N ILE A 308 7.10 21.81 4.85
CA ILE A 308 5.87 22.46 4.34
C ILE A 308 4.77 22.44 5.40
N VAL A 309 4.61 21.34 6.13
CA VAL A 309 3.66 21.24 7.25
C VAL A 309 3.97 22.29 8.31
N ALA A 310 5.24 22.40 8.72
CA ALA A 310 5.68 23.39 9.71
C ALA A 310 5.49 24.84 9.24
N ALA A 311 5.84 25.16 7.99
CA ALA A 311 5.63 26.48 7.41
C ALA A 311 4.14 26.84 7.35
N SER A 312 3.30 25.89 6.94
CA SER A 312 1.85 26.08 6.89
C SER A 312 1.25 26.29 8.29
N ALA A 313 1.77 25.64 9.32
CA ALA A 313 1.33 25.82 10.69
C ALA A 313 1.65 27.23 11.22
N ILE A 314 2.77 27.82 10.83
CA ILE A 314 3.15 29.19 11.18
C ILE A 314 2.20 30.21 10.51
N GLU A 315 1.98 30.06 9.22
CA GLU A 315 1.23 31.02 8.40
C GLU A 315 -0.30 30.83 8.48
N GLY A 316 -0.78 29.70 9.00
CA GLY A 316 -2.22 29.40 9.08
C GLY A 316 -2.85 29.01 7.74
N LYS A 317 -2.06 28.82 6.72
CA LYS A 317 -2.47 28.40 5.37
C LYS A 317 -1.43 27.49 4.73
N ILE A 318 -1.83 26.76 3.71
CA ILE A 318 -0.89 25.92 2.93
C ILE A 318 0.12 26.81 2.20
N THR A 319 1.39 26.73 2.60
CA THR A 319 2.48 27.53 2.05
C THR A 319 3.85 26.89 2.32
N SER A 320 4.92 27.51 1.87
CA SER A 320 6.30 27.16 2.15
C SER A 320 7.09 28.32 2.76
N SER A 321 8.17 28.00 3.48
CA SER A 321 9.09 29.02 4.04
C SER A 321 10.01 29.65 2.99
N GLN A 322 10.08 29.07 1.79
CA GLN A 322 10.92 29.51 0.69
C GLN A 322 10.09 29.68 -0.58
N LEU A 323 10.54 30.55 -1.47
CA LEU A 323 9.92 30.71 -2.79
C LEU A 323 10.40 29.58 -3.72
N TYR A 324 9.50 28.69 -4.03
CA TYR A 324 9.71 27.67 -5.06
C TYR A 324 9.11 28.12 -6.40
N LYS A 325 9.76 27.72 -7.49
CA LYS A 325 9.19 27.87 -8.83
C LYS A 325 8.42 26.60 -9.19
N SER A 326 7.31 26.76 -9.88
CA SER A 326 6.66 25.60 -10.51
C SER A 326 7.56 25.13 -11.66
N VAL A 327 8.13 23.95 -11.50
CA VAL A 327 8.93 23.27 -12.52
C VAL A 327 8.27 21.93 -12.77
N ALA A 328 8.03 21.63 -14.06
CA ALA A 328 7.55 20.30 -14.42
C ALA A 328 8.67 19.27 -14.10
N PRO A 329 8.38 18.20 -13.37
CA PRO A 329 9.38 17.16 -13.12
C PRO A 329 9.84 16.51 -14.43
N ASP A 330 11.14 16.32 -14.60
CA ASP A 330 11.72 15.57 -15.71
C ASP A 330 11.59 14.09 -15.44
N SER A 331 10.62 13.46 -16.10
CA SER A 331 10.29 12.06 -15.92
C SER A 331 9.79 11.43 -17.20
N SER A 332 10.05 10.14 -17.36
CA SER A 332 9.57 9.35 -18.49
C SER A 332 9.17 7.94 -18.08
N ILE A 333 8.27 7.33 -18.85
CA ILE A 333 7.86 5.93 -18.69
C ILE A 333 8.04 5.19 -20.00
N ASN A 334 8.63 4.00 -19.96
CA ASN A 334 8.73 3.06 -21.06
C ASN A 334 8.11 1.74 -20.65
N GLN A 335 7.18 1.22 -21.44
CA GLN A 335 6.53 -0.06 -21.19
C GLN A 335 7.14 -1.14 -22.10
N ASN A 336 7.76 -2.14 -21.51
CA ASN A 336 8.41 -3.25 -22.22
C ASN A 336 7.42 -4.38 -22.58
N GLY A 337 6.17 -4.28 -22.12
CA GLY A 337 5.14 -5.29 -22.35
C GLY A 337 5.26 -6.50 -21.43
N LYS A 338 4.43 -7.51 -21.69
CA LYS A 338 4.52 -8.79 -20.98
C LYS A 338 5.65 -9.61 -21.60
N PRO A 339 6.47 -10.32 -20.79
CA PRO A 339 7.36 -11.33 -21.37
C PRO A 339 6.49 -12.29 -22.17
N GLU A 340 7.00 -12.73 -23.32
CA GLU A 340 6.39 -13.86 -24.03
C GLU A 340 6.35 -15.02 -23.03
N ALA A 341 5.16 -15.28 -22.49
CA ALA A 341 4.99 -16.40 -21.60
C ALA A 341 5.32 -17.66 -22.41
N SER A 342 6.43 -18.30 -22.09
CA SER A 342 6.53 -19.73 -22.35
C SER A 342 5.35 -20.35 -21.62
N ILE A 343 4.31 -20.72 -22.34
CA ILE A 343 3.18 -21.46 -21.79
C ILE A 343 3.75 -22.84 -21.46
N ASP A 344 4.48 -22.92 -20.35
CA ASP A 344 4.77 -24.21 -19.75
C ASP A 344 3.41 -24.90 -19.56
N LYS A 345 3.31 -26.15 -20.06
CA LYS A 345 2.06 -26.92 -20.02
C LYS A 345 1.44 -26.77 -18.64
N VAL A 346 0.22 -26.20 -18.60
CA VAL A 346 -0.49 -25.98 -17.34
C VAL A 346 -0.59 -27.27 -16.58
N SER A 347 0.09 -27.38 -15.46
CA SER A 347 0.04 -28.55 -14.60
C SER A 347 -1.16 -28.46 -13.69
N ILE A 348 -2.16 -29.30 -13.91
CA ILE A 348 -3.33 -29.40 -13.03
C ILE A 348 -3.05 -30.46 -11.96
N LEU A 349 -3.22 -30.07 -10.69
CA LEU A 349 -3.08 -30.97 -9.56
C LEU A 349 -4.22 -32.00 -9.55
N LYS A 350 -3.90 -33.25 -9.13
CA LYS A 350 -4.90 -34.29 -8.97
C LYS A 350 -6.03 -33.84 -8.03
N GLY A 351 -7.26 -33.87 -8.52
CA GLY A 351 -8.45 -33.44 -7.79
C GLY A 351 -8.87 -31.99 -8.07
N PHE A 352 -8.01 -31.14 -8.64
CA PHE A 352 -8.42 -29.83 -9.10
C PHE A 352 -9.29 -29.96 -10.37
N PRO A 353 -10.41 -29.22 -10.49
CA PRO A 353 -11.29 -29.36 -11.65
C PRO A 353 -10.57 -28.97 -12.94
N GLU A 354 -10.76 -29.72 -14.00
CA GLU A 354 -10.28 -29.36 -15.34
C GLU A 354 -11.14 -28.22 -15.93
N GLU A 355 -12.43 -28.19 -15.55
CA GLU A 355 -13.38 -27.22 -16.05
C GLU A 355 -14.40 -26.80 -14.98
N ILE A 356 -14.82 -25.55 -15.01
CA ILE A 356 -15.94 -24.99 -14.22
C ILE A 356 -16.86 -24.26 -15.19
N SER A 357 -18.18 -24.42 -15.02
CA SER A 357 -19.18 -23.67 -15.79
C SER A 357 -20.27 -23.10 -14.90
N GLY A 358 -20.82 -21.95 -15.31
CA GLY A 358 -21.91 -21.30 -14.57
C GLY A 358 -22.50 -20.11 -15.31
N ASN A 359 -23.72 -19.70 -14.90
CA ASN A 359 -24.33 -18.49 -15.47
C ASN A 359 -23.62 -17.24 -14.96
N ILE A 360 -23.56 -16.23 -15.81
CA ILE A 360 -22.84 -15.00 -15.51
C ILE A 360 -23.75 -14.00 -14.79
N ILE A 361 -23.30 -13.57 -13.61
CA ILE A 361 -23.74 -12.33 -12.94
C ILE A 361 -22.69 -11.27 -13.23
N PHE A 362 -23.07 -10.13 -13.77
CA PHE A 362 -22.15 -9.04 -14.12
C PHE A 362 -22.37 -7.80 -13.26
N CYS A 363 -21.29 -7.32 -12.62
CA CYS A 363 -21.21 -6.09 -11.83
C CYS A 363 -20.20 -5.16 -12.47
N HIS A 364 -20.66 -4.17 -13.22
CA HIS A 364 -19.83 -3.41 -14.15
C HIS A 364 -18.87 -2.38 -13.52
N GLN A 365 -19.08 -2.03 -12.24
CA GLN A 365 -18.36 -0.95 -11.58
C GLN A 365 -16.90 -1.29 -11.31
N ASP A 366 -16.00 -0.37 -11.64
CA ASP A 366 -14.59 -0.42 -11.25
C ASP A 366 -14.42 0.06 -9.82
N ASN A 367 -13.31 -0.36 -9.19
CA ASN A 367 -12.98 0.00 -7.81
C ASN A 367 -14.07 -0.39 -6.80
N LEU A 368 -14.81 -1.48 -7.07
CA LEU A 368 -15.78 -1.99 -6.10
C LEU A 368 -15.02 -2.42 -4.84
N ASN A 369 -15.22 -1.65 -3.77
CA ASN A 369 -14.46 -1.84 -2.54
C ASN A 369 -15.05 -2.94 -1.65
N THR A 370 -14.25 -3.38 -0.68
CA THR A 370 -14.64 -4.44 0.26
C THR A 370 -15.86 -4.07 1.11
N ASP A 371 -16.15 -2.79 1.33
CA ASP A 371 -17.36 -2.35 2.03
C ASP A 371 -18.63 -2.45 1.15
N GLY A 372 -18.46 -2.22 -0.15
CA GLY A 372 -19.52 -2.49 -1.13
C GLY A 372 -19.86 -3.97 -1.24
N ILE A 373 -18.84 -4.83 -1.16
CA ILE A 373 -19.01 -6.29 -1.24
C ILE A 373 -19.58 -6.85 0.08
N TYR A 374 -19.04 -6.43 1.21
CA TYR A 374 -19.47 -6.87 2.55
C TYR A 374 -19.51 -5.68 3.50
N PRO A 375 -20.69 -5.24 3.97
CA PRO A 375 -20.83 -4.05 4.78
C PRO A 375 -20.07 -4.10 6.11
N GLY A 376 -19.33 -3.03 6.41
CA GLY A 376 -18.49 -2.95 7.60
C GLY A 376 -19.20 -3.14 8.92
N LYS A 377 -20.47 -2.75 8.98
CA LYS A 377 -21.34 -2.90 10.18
C LYS A 377 -21.46 -4.34 10.67
N TYR A 378 -21.24 -5.34 9.80
CA TYR A 378 -21.33 -6.75 10.16
C TYR A 378 -19.96 -7.39 10.49
N THR A 379 -18.86 -6.66 10.29
CA THR A 379 -17.49 -7.24 10.43
C THR A 379 -17.15 -7.68 11.86
N TYR A 380 -17.70 -7.00 12.86
CA TYR A 380 -17.38 -7.21 14.27
C TYR A 380 -18.56 -7.77 15.08
N ILE A 381 -19.54 -8.37 14.41
CA ILE A 381 -20.61 -9.08 15.08
C ILE A 381 -20.13 -10.49 15.40
N ASP A 382 -20.05 -10.80 16.69
CA ASP A 382 -19.72 -12.14 17.15
C ASP A 382 -20.79 -13.15 16.71
N ASP A 383 -20.37 -14.37 16.37
CA ASP A 383 -21.23 -15.50 15.96
C ASP A 383 -22.05 -15.25 14.68
N PHE A 384 -21.61 -14.30 13.81
CA PHE A 384 -22.28 -14.06 12.52
C PHE A 384 -22.00 -15.24 11.58
N THR A 385 -23.03 -16.05 11.31
CA THR A 385 -22.93 -17.31 10.59
C THR A 385 -22.62 -17.13 9.10
N ASN A 386 -22.17 -18.21 8.45
CA ASN A 386 -21.92 -18.20 7.01
C ASN A 386 -23.18 -17.87 6.19
N ASP A 387 -24.34 -18.35 6.61
CA ASP A 387 -25.63 -18.06 5.96
C ASP A 387 -25.99 -16.59 6.11
N GLN A 388 -25.80 -16.01 7.30
CA GLN A 388 -26.01 -14.59 7.52
C GLN A 388 -25.02 -13.73 6.70
N GLN A 389 -23.77 -14.14 6.57
CA GLN A 389 -22.81 -13.47 5.69
C GLN A 389 -23.26 -13.52 4.23
N ALA A 390 -23.81 -14.64 3.78
CA ALA A 390 -24.33 -14.83 2.43
C ALA A 390 -25.57 -13.95 2.14
N GLU A 391 -26.39 -13.68 3.15
CA GLU A 391 -27.60 -12.83 3.02
C GLU A 391 -27.26 -11.36 2.79
N VAL A 392 -26.20 -10.84 3.43
CA VAL A 392 -25.83 -9.42 3.39
C VAL A 392 -24.79 -9.07 2.32
N VAL A 393 -24.32 -10.07 1.57
CA VAL A 393 -23.31 -9.86 0.53
C VAL A 393 -23.80 -8.91 -0.55
N MET A 394 -22.98 -7.93 -0.93
CA MET A 394 -23.24 -6.87 -1.92
C MET A 394 -24.37 -5.88 -1.52
N GLU A 395 -24.85 -5.92 -0.27
CA GLU A 395 -25.96 -5.04 0.19
C GLU A 395 -25.66 -3.55 -0.03
N ASN A 396 -24.43 -3.10 0.24
CA ASN A 396 -24.04 -1.70 0.04
C ASN A 396 -23.82 -1.34 -1.45
N TYR A 397 -23.54 -2.32 -2.30
CA TYR A 397 -23.38 -2.10 -3.73
C TYR A 397 -24.72 -2.17 -4.47
N ASP A 398 -25.41 -3.28 -4.33
CA ASP A 398 -26.72 -3.53 -4.94
C ASP A 398 -27.58 -4.40 -4.02
N PRO A 399 -28.55 -3.82 -3.30
CA PRO A 399 -29.43 -4.57 -2.40
C PRO A 399 -30.24 -5.69 -3.08
N LYS A 400 -30.34 -5.67 -4.42
CA LYS A 400 -31.03 -6.70 -5.21
C LYS A 400 -30.14 -7.84 -5.64
N PHE A 401 -28.82 -7.76 -5.40
CA PHE A 401 -27.83 -8.76 -5.81
C PHE A 401 -28.21 -10.17 -5.35
N GLY A 402 -28.59 -10.32 -4.08
CA GLY A 402 -29.00 -11.61 -3.52
C GLY A 402 -30.13 -12.30 -4.28
N ASN A 403 -31.06 -11.54 -4.88
CA ASN A 403 -32.17 -12.09 -5.67
C ASN A 403 -31.77 -12.58 -7.07
N LEU A 404 -30.61 -12.13 -7.56
CA LEU A 404 -30.13 -12.49 -8.90
C LEU A 404 -29.29 -13.76 -8.88
N VAL A 405 -28.61 -14.04 -7.75
CA VAL A 405 -27.58 -15.08 -7.62
C VAL A 405 -28.21 -16.43 -7.28
N SER A 406 -27.81 -17.44 -8.04
CA SER A 406 -28.06 -18.85 -7.78
C SER A 406 -26.76 -19.57 -7.45
N LYS A 407 -26.83 -20.67 -6.69
CA LYS A 407 -25.66 -21.51 -6.42
C LYS A 407 -25.06 -22.01 -7.73
N GLY A 408 -23.75 -21.82 -7.88
CA GLY A 408 -23.04 -22.23 -9.09
C GLY A 408 -22.89 -21.11 -10.13
N ASP A 409 -23.41 -19.92 -9.89
CA ASP A 409 -23.18 -18.76 -10.77
C ASP A 409 -21.73 -18.27 -10.69
N ILE A 410 -21.26 -17.60 -11.76
CA ILE A 410 -19.96 -16.97 -11.88
C ILE A 410 -20.16 -15.44 -11.83
N LEU A 411 -19.47 -14.77 -10.92
CA LEU A 411 -19.49 -13.32 -10.84
C LEU A 411 -18.42 -12.72 -11.74
N ILE A 412 -18.79 -11.79 -12.63
CA ILE A 412 -17.83 -10.97 -13.37
C ILE A 412 -17.90 -9.54 -12.83
N GLY A 413 -16.78 -9.04 -12.30
CA GLY A 413 -16.59 -7.69 -11.78
C GLY A 413 -15.79 -6.78 -12.71
N GLY A 414 -15.69 -5.49 -12.37
CA GLY A 414 -14.86 -4.52 -13.07
C GLY A 414 -13.36 -4.62 -12.74
N TYR A 415 -12.64 -3.50 -12.91
CA TYR A 415 -11.22 -3.38 -12.56
C TYR A 415 -11.04 -3.05 -11.09
N ASN A 416 -9.87 -3.43 -10.53
CA ASN A 416 -9.50 -3.20 -9.13
C ASN A 416 -10.59 -3.68 -8.14
N PHE A 417 -11.14 -4.86 -8.41
CA PHE A 417 -12.20 -5.47 -7.61
C PHE A 417 -11.68 -5.80 -6.20
N GLY A 418 -12.47 -5.50 -5.18
CA GLY A 418 -12.15 -5.77 -3.78
C GLY A 418 -11.12 -4.80 -3.19
N THR A 419 -11.01 -3.57 -3.70
CA THR A 419 -10.14 -2.53 -3.13
C THR A 419 -10.57 -2.11 -1.72
N GLY A 420 -9.72 -1.39 -1.00
CA GLY A 420 -10.01 -0.88 0.34
C GLY A 420 -9.44 -1.75 1.46
N SER A 421 -10.25 -2.07 2.47
CA SER A 421 -9.78 -2.79 3.66
C SER A 421 -9.55 -4.28 3.40
N SER A 422 -8.67 -4.90 4.21
CA SER A 422 -8.36 -6.35 4.11
C SER A 422 -9.43 -7.25 4.74
N ARG A 423 -10.73 -6.93 4.56
CA ARG A 423 -11.82 -7.74 5.09
C ARG A 423 -11.90 -9.10 4.40
N GLU A 424 -11.71 -10.13 5.16
CA GLU A 424 -11.78 -11.51 4.72
C GLU A 424 -13.19 -11.89 4.28
N GLN A 425 -14.19 -11.39 5.00
CA GLN A 425 -15.61 -11.61 4.72
C GLN A 425 -16.04 -11.11 3.34
N ALA A 426 -15.36 -10.15 2.74
CA ALA A 426 -15.64 -9.71 1.38
C ALA A 426 -15.47 -10.84 0.33
N ALA A 427 -14.53 -11.77 0.58
CA ALA A 427 -14.34 -12.94 -0.26
C ALA A 427 -15.24 -14.11 0.18
N THR A 428 -15.29 -14.41 1.49
CA THR A 428 -16.02 -15.57 2.00
C THR A 428 -17.52 -15.44 1.85
N ALA A 429 -18.11 -14.25 1.97
CA ALA A 429 -19.55 -14.03 1.81
C ALA A 429 -20.03 -14.34 0.38
N LEU A 430 -19.24 -14.01 -0.66
CA LEU A 430 -19.53 -14.39 -2.04
C LEU A 430 -19.50 -15.92 -2.23
N LYS A 431 -18.50 -16.59 -1.64
CA LYS A 431 -18.40 -18.06 -1.63
C LYS A 431 -19.62 -18.69 -0.94
N PHE A 432 -20.01 -18.20 0.25
CA PHE A 432 -21.17 -18.71 0.99
C PHE A 432 -22.48 -18.45 0.26
N ARG A 433 -22.58 -17.35 -0.50
CA ARG A 433 -23.75 -17.08 -1.36
C ARG A 433 -23.86 -18.05 -2.53
N GLY A 434 -22.84 -18.84 -2.79
CA GLY A 434 -22.83 -19.86 -3.84
C GLY A 434 -22.17 -19.44 -5.15
N ILE A 435 -21.49 -18.29 -5.20
CA ILE A 435 -20.61 -17.93 -6.33
C ILE A 435 -19.44 -18.91 -6.36
N GLN A 436 -19.22 -19.56 -7.53
CA GLN A 436 -18.11 -20.49 -7.69
C GLN A 436 -16.77 -19.81 -7.92
N VAL A 437 -16.79 -18.73 -8.69
CA VAL A 437 -15.60 -18.01 -9.17
C VAL A 437 -15.93 -16.53 -9.29
N VAL A 438 -15.00 -15.67 -8.92
CA VAL A 438 -15.04 -14.26 -9.31
C VAL A 438 -14.04 -14.04 -10.44
N ILE A 439 -14.49 -13.48 -11.56
CA ILE A 439 -13.67 -13.03 -12.67
C ILE A 439 -13.67 -11.50 -12.62
N ALA A 440 -12.52 -10.86 -12.78
CA ALA A 440 -12.43 -9.40 -12.82
C ALA A 440 -11.38 -8.93 -13.84
N GLY A 441 -11.40 -7.65 -14.19
CA GLY A 441 -10.35 -7.05 -15.01
C GLY A 441 -9.00 -7.02 -14.29
N SER A 442 -9.05 -6.73 -12.99
CA SER A 442 -7.95 -6.84 -12.04
C SER A 442 -8.51 -6.90 -10.62
N PHE A 443 -7.70 -7.35 -9.65
CA PHE A 443 -8.05 -7.42 -8.24
C PHE A 443 -7.13 -6.57 -7.37
N SER A 444 -7.66 -6.04 -6.27
CA SER A 444 -6.81 -5.65 -5.15
C SER A 444 -6.08 -6.89 -4.61
N GLN A 445 -4.77 -6.77 -4.36
CA GLN A 445 -3.98 -7.90 -3.85
C GLN A 445 -4.48 -8.44 -2.51
N THR A 446 -4.94 -7.58 -1.62
CA THR A 446 -5.49 -8.01 -0.33
C THR A 446 -6.77 -8.84 -0.50
N TYR A 447 -7.64 -8.48 -1.43
CA TYR A 447 -8.83 -9.26 -1.76
C TYR A 447 -8.46 -10.61 -2.39
N LYS A 448 -7.56 -10.60 -3.39
CA LYS A 448 -7.09 -11.81 -4.07
C LYS A 448 -6.47 -12.79 -3.08
N ARG A 449 -5.64 -12.30 -2.15
CA ARG A 449 -5.05 -13.13 -1.09
C ARG A 449 -6.11 -13.69 -0.15
N ASN A 450 -7.04 -12.87 0.32
CA ASN A 450 -8.16 -13.35 1.17
C ASN A 450 -8.98 -14.42 0.47
N ALA A 451 -9.30 -14.25 -0.81
CA ALA A 451 -10.05 -15.24 -1.58
C ALA A 451 -9.31 -16.59 -1.65
N ILE A 452 -8.05 -16.58 -2.09
CA ILE A 452 -7.24 -17.81 -2.24
C ILE A 452 -6.99 -18.44 -0.86
N ASN A 453 -6.69 -17.64 0.17
CA ASN A 453 -6.48 -18.14 1.54
C ASN A 453 -7.72 -18.81 2.14
N ASN A 454 -8.91 -18.48 1.63
CA ASN A 454 -10.17 -19.13 2.02
C ASN A 454 -10.66 -20.17 1.00
N GLY A 455 -9.77 -20.64 0.11
CA GLY A 455 -10.12 -21.63 -0.89
C GLY A 455 -11.19 -21.15 -1.89
N PHE A 456 -11.18 -19.86 -2.23
CA PHE A 456 -12.12 -19.24 -3.17
C PHE A 456 -11.40 -18.78 -4.44
N LEU A 457 -11.85 -19.27 -5.59
CA LEU A 457 -11.18 -19.03 -6.87
C LEU A 457 -11.47 -17.62 -7.40
N VAL A 458 -10.41 -16.92 -7.83
CA VAL A 458 -10.47 -15.62 -8.49
C VAL A 458 -9.58 -15.62 -9.73
N ILE A 459 -10.05 -15.01 -10.84
CA ILE A 459 -9.40 -15.05 -12.15
C ILE A 459 -9.39 -13.66 -12.78
N GLU A 460 -8.23 -13.21 -13.24
CA GLU A 460 -8.12 -11.97 -14.01
C GLU A 460 -8.34 -12.26 -15.51
N ALA A 461 -9.30 -11.53 -16.11
CA ALA A 461 -9.64 -11.65 -17.52
C ALA A 461 -10.06 -10.28 -18.11
N PRO A 462 -9.11 -9.32 -18.27
CA PRO A 462 -9.41 -7.95 -18.67
C PRO A 462 -10.16 -7.86 -20.02
N ASP A 463 -9.80 -8.69 -21.00
CA ASP A 463 -10.45 -8.69 -22.32
C ASP A 463 -11.92 -9.14 -22.26
N LEU A 464 -12.22 -10.13 -21.40
CA LEU A 464 -13.59 -10.55 -21.14
C LEU A 464 -14.38 -9.42 -20.46
N VAL A 465 -13.81 -8.81 -19.44
CA VAL A 465 -14.46 -7.71 -18.69
C VAL A 465 -14.73 -6.53 -19.61
N ASN A 466 -13.78 -6.11 -20.45
CA ASN A 466 -14.00 -5.04 -21.43
C ASN A 466 -15.15 -5.38 -22.40
N ASN A 467 -15.20 -6.62 -22.89
CA ASN A 467 -16.29 -7.06 -23.75
C ASN A 467 -17.65 -7.02 -23.03
N MET A 468 -17.70 -7.45 -21.76
CA MET A 468 -18.90 -7.41 -20.95
C MET A 468 -19.35 -5.97 -20.67
N LYS A 469 -18.43 -5.06 -20.36
CA LYS A 469 -18.72 -3.63 -20.17
C LYS A 469 -19.31 -3.00 -21.43
N ASN A 470 -18.72 -3.27 -22.58
CA ASN A 470 -19.21 -2.73 -23.87
C ASN A 470 -20.64 -3.21 -24.21
N LYS A 471 -21.02 -4.42 -23.76
CA LYS A 471 -22.35 -4.98 -24.06
C LYS A 471 -23.40 -4.68 -23.01
N PHE A 472 -23.01 -4.60 -21.74
CA PHE A 472 -23.92 -4.63 -20.59
C PHE A 472 -23.61 -3.55 -19.54
N GLY A 473 -22.63 -2.67 -19.79
CA GLY A 473 -22.12 -1.70 -18.81
C GLY A 473 -23.05 -0.55 -18.46
N ASP A 474 -24.21 -0.43 -19.13
CA ASP A 474 -25.12 0.70 -18.94
C ASP A 474 -26.36 0.29 -18.12
N GLY A 475 -26.60 0.96 -17.04
CA GLY A 475 -27.90 1.10 -16.40
C GLY A 475 -28.14 0.36 -15.09
N LYS A 476 -27.75 -0.90 -14.89
CA LYS A 476 -27.99 -1.64 -13.63
C LYS A 476 -26.67 -2.00 -12.96
N LEU A 477 -26.61 -1.87 -11.64
CA LEU A 477 -25.43 -2.22 -10.84
C LEU A 477 -25.05 -3.69 -11.00
N SER A 478 -26.04 -4.59 -10.95
CA SER A 478 -25.88 -6.02 -11.16
C SER A 478 -26.92 -6.55 -12.14
N ILE A 479 -26.49 -7.43 -13.04
CA ILE A 479 -27.39 -8.09 -14.00
C ILE A 479 -27.06 -9.58 -14.15
N LYS A 480 -28.08 -10.42 -14.33
CA LYS A 480 -27.95 -11.77 -14.84
C LYS A 480 -28.04 -11.70 -16.37
N VAL A 481 -26.93 -11.88 -17.06
CA VAL A 481 -26.82 -11.56 -18.48
C VAL A 481 -27.40 -12.63 -19.42
N GLY A 482 -27.85 -13.76 -18.88
CA GLY A 482 -28.42 -14.86 -19.67
C GLY A 482 -27.36 -15.62 -20.47
N LEU A 483 -26.08 -15.45 -20.18
CA LEU A 483 -24.97 -16.18 -20.80
C LEU A 483 -24.32 -17.12 -19.77
N ASN A 484 -23.71 -18.19 -20.29
CA ASN A 484 -22.91 -19.12 -19.51
C ASN A 484 -21.42 -18.90 -19.82
N ALA A 485 -20.58 -18.99 -18.80
CA ALA A 485 -19.13 -19.04 -18.94
C ALA A 485 -18.63 -20.46 -18.67
N VAL A 486 -17.69 -20.91 -19.48
CA VAL A 486 -16.97 -22.18 -19.31
C VAL A 486 -15.50 -21.86 -19.15
N ILE A 487 -14.93 -22.17 -17.99
CA ILE A 487 -13.53 -21.94 -17.66
C ILE A 487 -12.80 -23.26 -17.79
N ASN A 488 -11.86 -23.35 -18.72
CA ASN A 488 -11.00 -24.51 -18.91
C ASN A 488 -9.61 -24.23 -18.37
N PHE A 489 -9.25 -24.85 -17.24
CA PHE A 489 -7.98 -24.61 -16.56
C PHE A 489 -6.78 -25.25 -17.28
N LYS A 490 -6.99 -26.35 -17.99
CA LYS A 490 -5.94 -27.02 -18.75
C LYS A 490 -5.47 -26.21 -19.95
N ASN A 491 -6.41 -25.50 -20.60
CA ASN A 491 -6.13 -24.63 -21.73
C ASN A 491 -5.95 -23.16 -21.31
N ALA A 492 -6.04 -22.85 -20.02
CA ALA A 492 -5.98 -21.49 -19.48
C ALA A 492 -6.90 -20.53 -20.26
N SER A 493 -8.18 -20.86 -20.37
CA SER A 493 -9.14 -20.10 -21.19
C SER A 493 -10.54 -20.04 -20.59
N ILE A 494 -11.28 -19.00 -20.97
CA ILE A 494 -12.70 -18.84 -20.66
C ILE A 494 -13.46 -18.73 -21.97
N ASN A 495 -14.50 -19.55 -22.16
CA ASN A 495 -15.42 -19.47 -23.28
C ASN A 495 -16.74 -18.83 -22.83
N VAL A 496 -17.15 -17.76 -23.51
CA VAL A 496 -18.47 -17.13 -23.33
C VAL A 496 -19.07 -16.93 -24.71
N ASN A 497 -20.19 -17.58 -24.97
CA ASN A 497 -20.91 -17.47 -26.26
C ASN A 497 -19.98 -17.71 -27.48
N ASN A 498 -19.23 -18.80 -27.48
CA ASN A 498 -18.26 -19.20 -28.52
C ASN A 498 -17.06 -18.24 -28.70
N LYS A 499 -16.91 -17.23 -27.87
CA LYS A 499 -15.71 -16.39 -27.84
C LYS A 499 -14.79 -16.86 -26.72
N ILE A 500 -13.53 -17.12 -27.10
CA ILE A 500 -12.49 -17.62 -26.17
C ILE A 500 -11.62 -16.43 -25.74
N TYR A 501 -11.37 -16.38 -24.42
CA TYR A 501 -10.48 -15.41 -23.78
C TYR A 501 -9.37 -16.17 -23.07
N SER A 502 -8.13 -15.79 -23.31
CA SER A 502 -6.99 -16.35 -22.60
C SER A 502 -6.90 -15.79 -21.18
N ILE A 503 -6.50 -16.63 -20.24
CA ILE A 503 -6.23 -16.26 -18.84
C ILE A 503 -4.84 -16.74 -18.42
N ALA A 504 -4.32 -16.16 -17.34
CA ALA A 504 -3.11 -16.72 -16.73
C ALA A 504 -3.42 -18.09 -16.10
N PRO A 505 -2.53 -19.09 -16.22
CA PRO A 505 -2.67 -20.37 -15.54
C PRO A 505 -2.77 -20.19 -14.02
N ILE A 506 -3.61 -21.02 -13.38
CA ILE A 506 -3.69 -21.03 -11.91
C ILE A 506 -2.46 -21.76 -11.37
N GLY A 507 -1.63 -21.04 -10.59
CA GLY A 507 -0.41 -21.60 -10.00
C GLY A 507 -0.68 -22.74 -9.02
N LYS A 508 0.29 -23.68 -8.89
CA LYS A 508 0.16 -24.86 -8.03
C LYS A 508 -0.23 -24.54 -6.59
N ALA A 509 0.38 -23.53 -5.98
CA ALA A 509 0.05 -23.12 -4.61
C ALA A 509 -1.42 -22.71 -4.47
N ALA A 510 -1.98 -21.95 -5.43
CA ALA A 510 -3.38 -21.57 -5.41
C ALA A 510 -4.30 -22.78 -5.62
N GLN A 511 -3.95 -23.71 -6.54
CA GLN A 511 -4.70 -24.96 -6.72
C GLN A 511 -4.72 -25.79 -5.43
N GLU A 512 -3.57 -25.92 -4.75
CA GLU A 512 -3.45 -26.67 -3.49
C GLU A 512 -4.34 -26.07 -2.39
N LEU A 513 -4.30 -24.73 -2.22
CA LEU A 513 -5.12 -24.03 -1.23
C LEU A 513 -6.62 -24.15 -1.51
N ILE A 514 -7.01 -24.16 -2.79
CA ILE A 514 -8.41 -24.37 -3.18
C ILE A 514 -8.85 -25.81 -2.88
N LEU A 515 -8.01 -26.80 -3.17
CA LEU A 515 -8.30 -28.22 -2.89
C LEU A 515 -8.44 -28.51 -1.41
N ILE A 516 -7.61 -27.90 -0.57
CA ILE A 516 -7.62 -28.11 0.88
C ILE A 516 -8.59 -27.18 1.61
N GLU A 517 -9.36 -26.37 0.86
CA GLU A 517 -10.35 -25.41 1.36
C GLU A 517 -9.75 -24.28 2.21
N GLY A 518 -8.50 -23.90 1.92
CA GLY A 518 -7.87 -22.70 2.46
C GLY A 518 -6.59 -22.91 3.26
N LEU A 519 -5.93 -21.77 3.54
CA LEU A 519 -4.63 -21.71 4.20
C LEU A 519 -4.65 -22.24 5.64
N GLU A 520 -5.76 -22.05 6.36
CA GLU A 520 -5.91 -22.60 7.71
C GLU A 520 -5.81 -24.12 7.73
N ASN A 521 -6.49 -24.80 6.80
CA ASN A 521 -6.44 -26.25 6.68
C ASN A 521 -5.05 -26.73 6.24
N TRP A 522 -4.39 -25.96 5.37
CA TRP A 522 -3.02 -26.24 4.95
C TRP A 522 -2.05 -26.17 6.15
N VAL A 523 -2.17 -25.14 7.00
CA VAL A 523 -1.38 -25.02 8.24
C VAL A 523 -1.66 -26.20 9.17
N LYS A 524 -2.94 -26.53 9.40
CA LYS A 524 -3.32 -27.69 10.24
C LYS A 524 -2.72 -29.02 9.74
N ALA A 525 -2.54 -29.17 8.43
CA ALA A 525 -1.92 -30.36 7.86
C ALA A 525 -0.39 -30.41 8.06
N ILE A 526 0.28 -29.27 8.16
CA ILE A 526 1.74 -29.18 8.36
C ILE A 526 2.13 -29.35 9.83
N ILE A 527 1.37 -28.77 10.76
CA ILE A 527 1.72 -28.77 12.19
C ILE A 527 1.26 -30.02 12.94
N LYS A 528 0.50 -30.93 12.27
CA LYS A 528 0.18 -32.27 12.76
C LYS A 528 1.37 -33.21 12.59
#